data_e412c01f12f0728d577ba76bb23196ee
#
_entry.id   e412c01f12f0728d577ba76bb23196ee
#
_cell.length_a   1.000
_cell.length_b   1.000
_cell.length_c   1.000
_cell.angle_alpha   90.00
_cell.angle_beta   90.00
_cell.angle_gamma   90.00
#
_symmetry.space_group_name_H-M   'P 1'
#
loop_
_entity.id
_entity.type
_entity.pdbx_description
1 polymer ?
#
loop_
_entity_poly.entity_id
_entity_poly.type
_entity_poly.pdbx_seq_one_letter_code
_entity_poly.pdbx_strand_id
1 'polypeptide(L)'
;MEAKDRIKFRIGFSRMEKKYEWKDHLIFMGLLFGLAVWVNRGIEIKGLYMDDLYFWSCYGEQSFLQYVFPMGSTRFRFLYYLAAWLEMAVVGNHVSWFVPINILLNGALACYLYGIACRLSGAKAIGFFTGVMFLSSRMAYYQIGQVLGLMETMALWMAAAILWNLYRYINEDHRDSLFLKACLLYFGVCFVHERYMSLFPLLILALIAVRCRRPVCIVGAVGSFGLVQLIRAFTIGTVLPAGTGGTQVADTLNIPQAIRFAFSQAAYIFGINAGPEHLNGCPWDQSPLWVKFLVILADLAVLAIVLGFLVMLFGRKRKEKRAALWVNVLLFTGFIALNVASSSVTIRVELRWIYVSLAGALLFLAWMYGELTKGVKKELYLKRIWPWGVLFGAYVFLMFPVELFYRGCYPKLYLWPDQLRYNSLAEQTYEKYGDEIFGKTIYIMGDTYEMSDFTARTFFKVFDKKRLAEGTQVKKIESIRDIGLVDDSMLVLREDPEHNGFQDITDFVRDLKLKADYGYYEDGWMDEHASLTVMAGAEGIIDLEIMYPGIMSGGEMITITKDQEEPLKLPLHSSVVDARLTASPWQLVHLTFDYNFYMQNAMEQRGEDRLAAIVHISAE
;
A
#
# COMPACT_ATOMS: atom_id res chain seq x y z
N MET A 1 26.07 11.50 57.49
CA MET A 1 24.61 11.51 57.73
C MET A 1 23.95 11.34 56.40
N GLU A 2 24.03 10.26 55.97
CA GLU A 2 23.27 9.00 55.90
C GLU A 2 22.21 9.02 54.81
N ALA A 3 22.62 8.43 53.79
CA ALA A 3 21.93 7.80 52.67
C ALA A 3 20.79 6.84 53.11
N LYS A 4 19.66 7.35 53.62
CA LYS A 4 18.59 6.48 54.13
C LYS A 4 17.17 6.96 53.84
N ASP A 5 16.93 7.56 52.68
CA ASP A 5 15.56 7.68 52.19
C ASP A 5 15.49 7.48 50.66
N ARG A 6 16.01 6.34 50.23
CA ARG A 6 15.54 5.75 48.98
C ARG A 6 14.14 5.25 49.25
N ILE A 7 13.16 6.08 48.96
CA ILE A 7 11.76 5.68 48.85
C ILE A 7 11.72 4.51 47.86
N LYS A 8 11.70 3.28 48.40
CA LYS A 8 11.37 2.08 47.66
C LYS A 8 9.92 2.25 47.23
N PHE A 9 9.72 2.71 45.99
CA PHE A 9 8.46 2.54 45.31
C PHE A 9 8.21 1.02 45.10
N ARG A 10 8.00 0.30 46.19
CA ARG A 10 7.31 -0.96 46.19
C ARG A 10 5.84 -0.64 46.00
N ILE A 11 5.43 -0.38 44.72
CA ILE A 11 4.10 -0.75 44.31
C ILE A 11 4.05 -2.25 44.52
N GLY A 12 3.38 -2.65 45.61
CA GLY A 12 3.22 -4.06 45.92
C GLY A 12 2.48 -4.75 44.80
N PHE A 13 3.21 -5.28 43.83
CA PHE A 13 2.82 -6.47 43.17
C PHE A 13 2.79 -7.53 44.27
N SER A 14 1.65 -7.65 44.98
CA SER A 14 1.34 -8.92 45.58
C SER A 14 1.32 -9.88 44.40
N ARG A 15 2.41 -10.60 44.20
CA ARG A 15 2.46 -11.81 43.41
C ARG A 15 1.27 -12.69 43.81
N MET A 16 0.13 -12.54 43.15
CA MET A 16 -0.67 -13.70 42.90
C MET A 16 0.14 -14.47 41.83
N GLU A 17 1.16 -15.19 42.26
CA GLU A 17 1.68 -16.37 41.60
C GLU A 17 0.55 -17.41 41.57
N LYS A 18 -0.52 -17.17 40.79
CA LYS A 18 -1.19 -18.26 40.14
C LYS A 18 -0.13 -18.80 39.19
N LYS A 19 0.32 -20.02 39.41
CA LYS A 19 0.94 -20.88 38.40
C LYS A 19 0.04 -20.77 37.17
N TYR A 20 0.33 -19.81 36.26
CA TYR A 20 -0.37 -19.73 34.99
C TYR A 20 -0.07 -21.06 34.31
N GLU A 21 -1.05 -21.91 34.21
CA GLU A 21 -0.88 -23.17 33.49
C GLU A 21 -0.54 -22.72 32.05
N TRP A 22 0.69 -22.94 31.62
CA TRP A 22 1.19 -22.62 30.28
C TRP A 22 0.29 -23.17 29.18
N LYS A 23 -0.44 -24.27 29.49
CA LYS A 23 -1.45 -24.89 28.63
C LYS A 23 -2.56 -23.93 28.21
N ASP A 24 -3.06 -23.07 29.11
CA ASP A 24 -4.11 -22.12 28.77
C ASP A 24 -3.60 -21.06 27.80
N HIS A 25 -2.35 -20.63 27.95
CA HIS A 25 -1.75 -19.69 27.00
C HIS A 25 -1.61 -20.33 25.62
N LEU A 26 -1.22 -21.59 25.52
CA LEU A 26 -1.15 -22.29 24.24
C LEU A 26 -2.51 -22.45 23.59
N ILE A 27 -3.58 -22.73 24.37
CA ILE A 27 -4.94 -22.78 23.84
C ILE A 27 -5.35 -21.43 23.25
N PHE A 28 -5.18 -20.34 24.00
CA PHE A 28 -5.53 -19.01 23.48
C PHE A 28 -4.69 -18.60 22.27
N MET A 29 -3.40 -18.91 22.26
CA MET A 29 -2.54 -18.65 21.09
C MET A 29 -2.99 -19.50 19.88
N GLY A 30 -3.31 -20.78 20.08
CA GLY A 30 -3.85 -21.63 19.03
C GLY A 30 -5.18 -21.13 18.46
N LEU A 31 -6.08 -20.63 19.33
CA LEU A 31 -7.33 -20.01 18.91
C LEU A 31 -7.08 -18.72 18.12
N LEU A 32 -6.10 -17.90 18.49
CA LEU A 32 -5.74 -16.69 17.74
C LEU A 32 -5.15 -17.03 16.36
N PHE A 33 -4.29 -18.06 16.26
CA PHE A 33 -3.82 -18.54 14.96
C PHE A 33 -4.95 -19.09 14.09
N GLY A 34 -5.85 -19.90 14.68
CA GLY A 34 -7.05 -20.37 13.99
C GLY A 34 -7.94 -19.23 13.50
N LEU A 35 -8.12 -18.20 14.33
CA LEU A 35 -8.84 -16.99 13.96
C LEU A 35 -8.13 -16.24 12.83
N ALA A 36 -6.79 -16.09 12.89
CA ALA A 36 -6.01 -15.42 11.83
C ALA A 36 -6.22 -16.11 10.47
N VAL A 37 -6.20 -17.43 10.43
CA VAL A 37 -6.49 -18.21 9.22
C VAL A 37 -7.95 -18.01 8.79
N TRP A 38 -8.89 -18.09 9.72
CA TRP A 38 -10.32 -18.02 9.40
C TRP A 38 -10.75 -16.64 8.87
N VAL A 39 -10.30 -15.55 9.48
CA VAL A 39 -10.67 -14.19 9.06
C VAL A 39 -10.00 -13.76 7.75
N ASN A 40 -8.91 -14.41 7.36
CA ASN A 40 -8.15 -14.09 6.13
C ASN A 40 -8.35 -15.14 5.02
N ARG A 41 -9.28 -16.09 5.22
CA ARG A 41 -9.63 -17.07 4.18
C ARG A 41 -10.14 -16.39 2.93
N GLY A 42 -9.72 -16.88 1.76
CA GLY A 42 -10.15 -16.36 0.46
C GLY A 42 -9.35 -15.12 0.00
N ILE A 43 -8.33 -14.70 0.76
CA ILE A 43 -7.35 -13.74 0.25
C ILE A 43 -6.33 -14.52 -0.60
N GLU A 44 -6.19 -14.14 -1.85
CA GLU A 44 -5.20 -14.70 -2.77
C GLU A 44 -4.42 -13.55 -3.43
N ILE A 45 -3.12 -13.75 -3.57
CA ILE A 45 -2.27 -12.98 -4.47
C ILE A 45 -1.95 -13.91 -5.63
N LYS A 46 -2.47 -13.61 -6.83
CA LYS A 46 -2.16 -14.35 -8.06
C LYS A 46 -0.90 -13.83 -8.71
N GLY A 47 -0.58 -12.57 -8.48
CA GLY A 47 0.62 -11.92 -8.94
C GLY A 47 0.87 -10.63 -8.17
N LEU A 48 1.82 -9.83 -8.61
CA LEU A 48 2.28 -8.62 -7.91
C LEU A 48 1.92 -7.36 -8.70
N TYR A 49 1.80 -6.23 -7.99
CA TYR A 49 1.42 -4.96 -8.57
C TYR A 49 2.14 -3.79 -7.87
N MET A 50 2.48 -2.74 -8.61
CA MET A 50 3.11 -1.52 -8.08
C MET A 50 4.38 -1.81 -7.26
N ASP A 51 4.42 -1.32 -6.02
CA ASP A 51 5.57 -1.43 -5.12
C ASP A 51 5.96 -2.88 -4.85
N ASP A 52 5.00 -3.80 -4.71
CA ASP A 52 5.26 -5.21 -4.49
C ASP A 52 5.98 -5.84 -5.69
N LEU A 53 5.54 -5.51 -6.90
CA LEU A 53 6.18 -5.96 -8.13
C LEU A 53 7.59 -5.38 -8.26
N TYR A 54 7.80 -4.13 -7.87
CA TYR A 54 9.13 -3.51 -7.85
C TYR A 54 10.09 -4.23 -6.93
N PHE A 55 9.71 -4.42 -5.67
CA PHE A 55 10.58 -5.10 -4.70
C PHE A 55 10.91 -6.52 -5.13
N TRP A 56 9.92 -7.23 -5.69
CA TRP A 56 10.14 -8.57 -6.20
C TRP A 56 11.10 -8.58 -7.40
N SER A 57 10.94 -7.67 -8.35
CA SER A 57 11.80 -7.61 -9.54
C SER A 57 13.25 -7.25 -9.20
N CYS A 58 13.45 -6.33 -8.26
CA CYS A 58 14.78 -5.95 -7.78
C CYS A 58 15.53 -7.11 -7.13
N TYR A 59 14.82 -8.06 -6.50
CA TYR A 59 15.44 -9.21 -5.84
C TYR A 59 16.28 -10.08 -6.78
N GLY A 60 15.91 -10.24 -8.02
CA GLY A 60 16.67 -11.03 -9.01
C GLY A 60 17.74 -10.26 -9.77
N GLU A 61 17.60 -8.94 -9.87
CA GLU A 61 18.41 -8.07 -10.71
C GLU A 61 19.56 -7.39 -9.93
N GLN A 62 19.30 -7.04 -8.68
CA GLN A 62 20.26 -6.35 -7.83
C GLN A 62 21.11 -7.35 -7.03
N SER A 63 22.38 -7.02 -6.82
CA SER A 63 23.19 -7.75 -5.85
C SER A 63 22.61 -7.57 -4.44
N PHE A 64 22.92 -8.52 -3.53
CA PHE A 64 22.48 -8.44 -2.13
C PHE A 64 22.78 -7.08 -1.49
N LEU A 65 23.97 -6.54 -1.71
CA LEU A 65 24.37 -5.26 -1.12
C LEU A 65 23.58 -4.08 -1.72
N GLN A 66 23.32 -4.08 -3.02
CA GLN A 66 22.52 -3.03 -3.67
C GLN A 66 21.07 -3.08 -3.20
N TYR A 67 20.49 -4.28 -3.07
CA TYR A 67 19.12 -4.45 -2.61
C TYR A 67 18.94 -4.04 -1.14
N VAL A 68 19.84 -4.52 -0.25
CA VAL A 68 19.70 -4.29 1.19
C VAL A 68 20.16 -2.89 1.60
N PHE A 69 21.17 -2.34 0.94
CA PHE A 69 21.74 -1.01 1.26
C PHE A 69 21.68 -0.06 0.05
N PRO A 70 20.50 0.39 -0.36
CA PRO A 70 20.33 1.25 -1.54
C PRO A 70 20.84 2.68 -1.27
N MET A 71 22.15 2.88 -1.43
CA MET A 71 22.80 4.18 -1.26
C MET A 71 22.30 5.19 -2.30
N GLY A 72 22.11 6.44 -1.88
CA GLY A 72 21.65 7.51 -2.77
C GLY A 72 20.15 7.45 -3.14
N SER A 73 19.40 6.50 -2.62
CA SER A 73 17.95 6.45 -2.81
C SER A 73 17.22 7.48 -1.92
N THR A 74 15.94 7.69 -2.17
CA THR A 74 15.11 8.58 -1.33
C THR A 74 14.83 7.99 0.06
N ARG A 75 15.09 6.70 0.27
CA ARG A 75 14.80 5.96 1.51
C ARG A 75 15.88 4.94 1.80
N PHE A 76 16.23 4.84 3.08
CA PHE A 76 17.22 3.87 3.55
C PHE A 76 16.61 3.00 4.66
N ARG A 77 16.03 1.85 4.29
CA ARG A 77 15.30 0.92 5.17
C ARG A 77 15.97 -0.44 5.23
N PHE A 78 17.27 -0.48 5.48
CA PHE A 78 18.08 -1.69 5.32
C PHE A 78 17.58 -2.90 6.14
N LEU A 79 16.99 -2.71 7.32
CA LEU A 79 16.42 -3.82 8.10
C LEU A 79 15.18 -4.42 7.44
N TYR A 80 14.32 -3.57 6.86
CA TYR A 80 13.19 -4.05 6.09
C TYR A 80 13.66 -4.74 4.81
N TYR A 81 14.59 -4.15 4.06
CA TYR A 81 15.10 -4.75 2.82
C TYR A 81 15.82 -6.07 3.06
N LEU A 82 16.55 -6.20 4.17
CA LEU A 82 17.15 -7.48 4.57
C LEU A 82 16.06 -8.55 4.83
N ALA A 83 15.01 -8.20 5.57
CA ALA A 83 13.91 -9.12 5.84
C ALA A 83 13.13 -9.47 4.56
N ALA A 84 12.86 -8.49 3.70
CA ALA A 84 12.24 -8.70 2.40
C ALA A 84 13.09 -9.58 1.49
N TRP A 85 14.41 -9.38 1.47
CA TRP A 85 15.32 -10.24 0.72
C TRP A 85 15.26 -11.71 1.19
N LEU A 86 15.21 -11.92 2.51
CA LEU A 86 15.09 -13.27 3.08
C LEU A 86 13.71 -13.89 2.75
N GLU A 87 12.64 -13.10 2.81
CA GLU A 87 11.30 -13.54 2.42
C GLU A 87 11.26 -13.93 0.95
N MET A 88 11.80 -13.09 0.05
CA MET A 88 11.91 -13.37 -1.38
C MET A 88 12.73 -14.63 -1.66
N ALA A 89 13.80 -14.87 -0.89
CA ALA A 89 14.61 -16.09 -1.03
C ALA A 89 13.81 -17.36 -0.68
N VAL A 90 12.84 -17.27 0.22
CA VAL A 90 11.94 -18.38 0.60
C VAL A 90 10.80 -18.54 -0.40
N VAL A 91 10.17 -17.44 -0.78
CA VAL A 91 8.99 -17.42 -1.67
C VAL A 91 9.39 -17.76 -3.12
N GLY A 92 10.53 -17.22 -3.59
CA GLY A 92 10.96 -17.37 -4.99
C GLY A 92 9.87 -16.85 -5.95
N ASN A 93 9.50 -17.67 -6.92
CA ASN A 93 8.45 -17.34 -7.89
C ASN A 93 7.03 -17.74 -7.44
N HIS A 94 6.89 -18.30 -6.23
CA HIS A 94 5.59 -18.72 -5.69
C HIS A 94 4.93 -17.57 -4.94
N VAL A 95 4.52 -16.50 -5.65
CA VAL A 95 3.95 -15.28 -5.06
C VAL A 95 2.73 -15.55 -4.16
N SER A 96 1.99 -16.62 -4.39
CA SER A 96 0.88 -17.05 -3.54
C SER A 96 1.30 -17.35 -2.09
N TRP A 97 2.57 -17.60 -1.81
CA TRP A 97 3.07 -17.87 -0.46
C TRP A 97 3.16 -16.61 0.42
N PHE A 98 3.14 -15.42 -0.16
CA PHE A 98 3.13 -14.18 0.64
C PHE A 98 1.91 -14.11 1.57
N VAL A 99 0.72 -14.53 1.11
CA VAL A 99 -0.49 -14.51 1.95
C VAL A 99 -0.39 -15.44 3.16
N PRO A 100 -0.07 -16.73 3.04
CA PRO A 100 0.14 -17.61 4.19
C PRO A 100 1.21 -17.09 5.16
N ILE A 101 2.33 -16.55 4.65
CA ILE A 101 3.40 -15.97 5.47
C ILE A 101 2.86 -14.76 6.25
N ASN A 102 2.17 -13.84 5.59
CA ASN A 102 1.57 -12.68 6.24
C ASN A 102 0.53 -13.07 7.29
N ILE A 103 -0.28 -14.11 7.04
CA ILE A 103 -1.24 -14.64 8.03
C ILE A 103 -0.50 -15.19 9.26
N LEU A 104 0.56 -15.95 9.07
CA LEU A 104 1.37 -16.48 10.17
C LEU A 104 2.03 -15.37 10.99
N LEU A 105 2.62 -14.38 10.32
CA LEU A 105 3.25 -13.22 10.97
C LEU A 105 2.21 -12.38 11.73
N ASN A 106 1.02 -12.19 11.18
CA ASN A 106 -0.07 -11.47 11.82
C ASN A 106 -0.61 -12.24 13.04
N GLY A 107 -0.77 -13.56 12.93
CA GLY A 107 -1.12 -14.44 14.04
C GLY A 107 -0.08 -14.40 15.17
N ALA A 108 1.21 -14.46 14.83
CA ALA A 108 2.30 -14.35 15.80
C ALA A 108 2.31 -12.97 16.50
N LEU A 109 2.06 -11.90 15.74
CA LEU A 109 1.94 -10.54 16.29
C LEU A 109 0.73 -10.42 17.23
N ALA A 110 -0.41 -11.00 16.87
CA ALA A 110 -1.58 -11.04 17.75
C ALA A 110 -1.29 -11.80 19.07
N CYS A 111 -0.55 -12.90 19.01
CA CYS A 111 -0.08 -13.63 20.19
C CYS A 111 0.89 -12.80 21.04
N TYR A 112 1.73 -12.00 20.40
CA TYR A 112 2.62 -11.07 21.12
C TYR A 112 1.83 -9.97 21.84
N LEU A 113 0.86 -9.34 21.18
CA LEU A 113 -0.05 -8.35 21.77
C LEU A 113 -0.90 -8.97 22.89
N TYR A 114 -1.41 -10.20 22.69
CA TYR A 114 -2.06 -10.99 23.72
C TYR A 114 -1.19 -11.10 24.99
N GLY A 115 0.08 -11.47 24.81
CA GLY A 115 1.02 -11.61 25.92
C GLY A 115 1.26 -10.29 26.70
N ILE A 116 1.38 -9.17 25.99
CA ILE A 116 1.50 -7.83 26.60
C ILE A 116 0.19 -7.48 27.32
N ALA A 117 -0.96 -7.61 26.66
CA ALA A 117 -2.26 -7.26 27.22
C ALA A 117 -2.62 -8.09 28.45
N CYS A 118 -2.27 -9.40 28.48
CA CYS A 118 -2.39 -10.23 29.69
C CYS A 118 -1.62 -9.66 30.88
N ARG A 119 -0.41 -9.16 30.65
CA ARG A 119 0.43 -8.60 31.70
C ARG A 119 -0.04 -7.22 32.16
N LEU A 120 -0.56 -6.42 31.23
CA LEU A 120 -1.13 -5.10 31.54
C LEU A 120 -2.45 -5.21 32.31
N SER A 121 -3.33 -6.12 31.89
CA SER A 121 -4.68 -6.28 32.45
C SER A 121 -4.72 -7.21 33.66
N GLY A 122 -3.76 -8.13 33.80
CA GLY A 122 -3.81 -9.21 34.76
C GLY A 122 -4.84 -10.30 34.44
N ALA A 123 -5.43 -10.31 33.23
CA ALA A 123 -6.50 -11.22 32.83
C ALA A 123 -6.26 -11.82 31.43
N LYS A 124 -6.26 -13.16 31.32
CA LYS A 124 -6.07 -13.88 30.06
C LYS A 124 -7.17 -13.57 29.05
N ALA A 125 -8.42 -13.43 29.50
CA ALA A 125 -9.56 -13.12 28.64
C ALA A 125 -9.41 -11.75 27.97
N ILE A 126 -8.95 -10.72 28.70
CA ILE A 126 -8.71 -9.39 28.13
C ILE A 126 -7.58 -9.44 27.10
N GLY A 127 -6.51 -10.18 27.39
CA GLY A 127 -5.46 -10.42 26.40
C GLY A 127 -6.01 -11.07 25.13
N PHE A 128 -6.81 -12.14 25.28
CA PHE A 128 -7.43 -12.84 24.16
C PHE A 128 -8.34 -11.90 23.34
N PHE A 129 -9.20 -11.13 23.99
CA PHE A 129 -10.06 -10.13 23.34
C PHE A 129 -9.26 -9.06 22.60
N THR A 130 -8.13 -8.63 23.16
CA THR A 130 -7.19 -7.72 22.47
C THR A 130 -6.67 -8.34 21.17
N GLY A 131 -6.24 -9.61 21.21
CA GLY A 131 -5.80 -10.34 20.02
C GLY A 131 -6.91 -10.53 18.99
N VAL A 132 -8.13 -10.84 19.42
CA VAL A 132 -9.31 -11.00 18.55
C VAL A 132 -9.60 -9.68 17.82
N MET A 133 -9.69 -8.56 18.54
CA MET A 133 -9.96 -7.25 17.93
C MET A 133 -8.86 -6.83 16.95
N PHE A 134 -7.61 -7.11 17.29
CA PHE A 134 -6.48 -6.83 16.41
C PHE A 134 -6.59 -7.61 15.10
N LEU A 135 -6.81 -8.93 15.17
CA LEU A 135 -6.90 -9.81 13.99
C LEU A 135 -8.13 -9.53 13.11
N SER A 136 -9.27 -9.23 13.73
CA SER A 136 -10.51 -8.95 12.99
C SER A 136 -10.50 -7.60 12.30
N SER A 137 -9.63 -6.67 12.71
CA SER A 137 -9.63 -5.29 12.21
C SER A 137 -9.33 -5.21 10.71
N ARG A 138 -9.98 -4.27 10.03
CA ARG A 138 -9.70 -3.94 8.63
C ARG A 138 -8.27 -3.43 8.40
N MET A 139 -7.64 -2.86 9.42
CA MET A 139 -6.24 -2.44 9.36
C MET A 139 -5.30 -3.63 9.25
N ALA A 140 -5.59 -4.73 9.98
CA ALA A 140 -4.83 -5.97 9.87
C ALA A 140 -5.04 -6.67 8.50
N TYR A 141 -6.27 -6.61 7.96
CA TYR A 141 -6.59 -7.16 6.64
C TYR A 141 -5.70 -6.59 5.53
N TYR A 142 -5.48 -5.28 5.54
CA TYR A 142 -4.70 -4.60 4.50
C TYR A 142 -3.26 -5.11 4.41
N GLN A 143 -2.68 -5.60 5.52
CA GLN A 143 -1.32 -6.14 5.55
C GLN A 143 -1.20 -7.52 4.90
N ILE A 144 -2.29 -8.28 4.83
CA ILE A 144 -2.26 -9.69 4.41
C ILE A 144 -2.05 -9.81 2.90
N GLY A 145 -2.70 -8.97 2.12
CA GLY A 145 -2.71 -9.03 0.66
C GLY A 145 -1.55 -8.33 -0.04
N GLN A 146 -0.51 -7.94 0.68
CA GLN A 146 0.63 -7.19 0.14
C GLN A 146 1.96 -7.78 0.61
N VAL A 147 2.97 -7.79 -0.27
CA VAL A 147 4.37 -8.10 0.10
C VAL A 147 4.89 -7.09 1.13
N LEU A 148 4.53 -5.81 0.96
CA LEU A 148 4.84 -4.74 1.92
C LEU A 148 4.24 -4.95 3.31
N GLY A 149 3.35 -5.91 3.50
CA GLY A 149 2.79 -6.29 4.80
C GLY A 149 3.83 -6.68 5.83
N LEU A 150 4.94 -7.28 5.41
CA LEU A 150 6.10 -7.59 6.26
C LEU A 150 6.66 -6.33 6.94
N MET A 151 6.80 -5.22 6.21
CA MET A 151 7.36 -3.96 6.73
C MET A 151 6.57 -3.44 7.92
N GLU A 152 5.25 -3.35 7.78
CA GLU A 152 4.39 -2.82 8.83
C GLU A 152 4.26 -3.79 10.00
N THR A 153 4.28 -5.09 9.75
CA THR A 153 4.27 -6.13 10.79
C THR A 153 5.53 -6.07 11.63
N MET A 154 6.72 -5.96 11.01
CA MET A 154 8.00 -5.78 11.71
C MET A 154 7.99 -4.48 12.52
N ALA A 155 7.54 -3.38 11.92
CA ALA A 155 7.50 -2.09 12.56
C ALA A 155 6.57 -2.10 13.79
N LEU A 156 5.39 -2.70 13.70
CA LEU A 156 4.48 -2.84 14.84
C LEU A 156 5.08 -3.71 15.94
N TRP A 157 5.73 -4.82 15.59
CA TRP A 157 6.39 -5.67 16.58
C TRP A 157 7.44 -4.90 17.39
N MET A 158 8.31 -4.16 16.68
CA MET A 158 9.34 -3.34 17.33
C MET A 158 8.74 -2.18 18.13
N ALA A 159 7.74 -1.47 17.59
CA ALA A 159 7.06 -0.37 18.28
C ALA A 159 6.34 -0.83 19.55
N ALA A 160 5.62 -1.96 19.49
CA ALA A 160 4.98 -2.55 20.68
C ALA A 160 6.03 -3.01 21.72
N ALA A 161 7.17 -3.54 21.26
CA ALA A 161 8.29 -3.89 22.13
C ALA A 161 8.93 -2.65 22.80
N ILE A 162 9.05 -1.52 22.08
CA ILE A 162 9.50 -0.24 22.65
C ILE A 162 8.52 0.18 23.75
N LEU A 163 7.23 0.25 23.43
CA LEU A 163 6.18 0.64 24.39
C LEU A 163 6.23 -0.25 25.65
N TRP A 164 6.32 -1.57 25.48
CA TRP A 164 6.38 -2.53 26.56
C TRP A 164 7.64 -2.39 27.42
N ASN A 165 8.83 -2.22 26.83
CA ASN A 165 10.06 -2.04 27.57
C ASN A 165 10.08 -0.69 28.33
N LEU A 166 9.56 0.39 27.74
CA LEU A 166 9.43 1.68 28.40
C LEU A 166 8.42 1.62 29.56
N TYR A 167 7.27 0.96 29.35
CA TYR A 167 6.30 0.73 30.43
C TYR A 167 6.93 -0.01 31.62
N ARG A 168 7.69 -1.07 31.34
CA ARG A 168 8.40 -1.83 32.38
C ARG A 168 9.49 -1.01 33.05
N TYR A 169 10.25 -0.25 32.28
CA TYR A 169 11.30 0.64 32.82
C TYR A 169 10.71 1.68 33.78
N ILE A 170 9.56 2.25 33.46
CA ILE A 170 8.90 3.25 34.29
C ILE A 170 8.30 2.62 35.56
N ASN A 171 7.71 1.41 35.46
CA ASN A 171 6.88 0.85 36.56
C ASN A 171 7.55 -0.27 37.35
N GLU A 172 8.66 -0.86 36.88
CA GLU A 172 9.41 -1.92 37.56
C GLU A 172 10.70 -1.37 38.20
N ASP A 173 11.76 -2.14 38.25
CA ASP A 173 13.02 -1.85 38.94
C ASP A 173 13.92 -0.79 38.27
N HIS A 174 13.44 -0.06 37.27
CA HIS A 174 14.19 0.95 36.48
C HIS A 174 15.49 0.40 35.91
N ARG A 175 15.48 -0.86 35.40
CA ARG A 175 16.67 -1.53 34.87
C ARG A 175 17.12 -0.89 33.59
N ASP A 176 18.40 -0.47 33.56
CA ASP A 176 18.99 0.14 32.35
C ASP A 176 18.84 -0.75 31.11
N SER A 177 18.92 -2.07 31.29
CA SER A 177 18.77 -3.03 30.19
C SER A 177 17.41 -2.95 29.48
N LEU A 178 16.33 -2.60 30.18
CA LEU A 178 15.01 -2.41 29.56
C LEU A 178 15.00 -1.12 28.71
N PHE A 179 15.58 -0.06 29.23
CA PHE A 179 15.67 1.21 28.51
C PHE A 179 16.59 1.09 27.29
N LEU A 180 17.77 0.49 27.44
CA LEU A 180 18.71 0.28 26.32
C LEU A 180 18.14 -0.64 25.25
N LYS A 181 17.34 -1.66 25.62
CA LYS A 181 16.58 -2.47 24.64
C LYS A 181 15.56 -1.61 23.88
N ALA A 182 14.88 -0.68 24.55
CA ALA A 182 13.98 0.26 23.88
C ALA A 182 14.75 1.18 22.91
N CYS A 183 15.93 1.67 23.29
CA CYS A 183 16.79 2.47 22.40
C CYS A 183 17.27 1.67 21.18
N LEU A 184 17.69 0.41 21.36
CA LEU A 184 18.10 -0.46 20.26
C LEU A 184 16.94 -0.76 19.31
N LEU A 185 15.75 -1.05 19.85
CA LEU A 185 14.54 -1.28 19.06
C LEU A 185 14.11 0.01 18.34
N TYR A 186 14.24 1.18 18.97
CA TYR A 186 14.01 2.47 18.34
C TYR A 186 14.96 2.70 17.17
N PHE A 187 16.25 2.47 17.36
CA PHE A 187 17.23 2.54 16.27
C PHE A 187 16.81 1.61 15.12
N GLY A 188 16.48 0.35 15.41
CA GLY A 188 16.09 -0.62 14.39
C GLY A 188 14.80 -0.24 13.65
N VAL A 189 13.73 0.17 14.37
CA VAL A 189 12.46 0.48 13.72
C VAL A 189 12.54 1.68 12.78
N CYS A 190 13.45 2.63 13.03
CA CYS A 190 13.70 3.74 12.11
C CYS A 190 14.26 3.28 10.75
N PHE A 191 14.91 2.10 10.70
CA PHE A 191 15.41 1.47 9.47
C PHE A 191 14.49 0.36 8.92
N VAL A 192 13.35 0.13 9.58
CA VAL A 192 12.20 -0.57 8.99
C VAL A 192 11.31 0.46 8.30
N HIS A 193 10.96 1.55 8.98
CA HIS A 193 10.19 2.65 8.41
C HIS A 193 10.51 3.96 9.14
N GLU A 194 10.92 4.99 8.40
CA GLU A 194 11.39 6.29 8.92
C GLU A 194 10.36 7.05 9.74
N ARG A 195 9.05 6.83 9.56
CA ARG A 195 8.00 7.51 10.36
C ARG A 195 8.13 7.25 11.86
N TYR A 196 8.73 6.12 12.24
CA TYR A 196 8.92 5.76 13.65
C TYR A 196 10.02 6.57 14.36
N MET A 197 10.73 7.44 13.64
CA MET A 197 11.55 8.49 14.29
C MET A 197 10.72 9.34 15.25
N SER A 198 9.42 9.48 14.98
CA SER A 198 8.45 10.16 15.85
C SER A 198 8.36 9.59 17.28
N LEU A 199 8.79 8.34 17.51
CA LEU A 199 8.74 7.72 18.85
C LEU A 199 9.84 8.20 19.81
N PHE A 200 10.83 8.95 19.32
CA PHE A 200 11.92 9.47 20.16
C PHE A 200 11.45 10.21 21.42
N PRO A 201 10.41 11.08 21.41
CA PRO A 201 9.90 11.73 22.61
C PRO A 201 9.48 10.78 23.72
N LEU A 202 9.10 9.52 23.41
CA LEU A 202 8.75 8.53 24.43
C LEU A 202 9.97 8.05 25.23
N LEU A 203 11.15 7.97 24.59
CA LEU A 203 12.41 7.69 25.29
C LEU A 203 12.72 8.82 26.30
N ILE A 204 12.55 10.07 25.87
CA ILE A 204 12.77 11.24 26.74
C ILE A 204 11.74 11.27 27.86
N LEU A 205 10.46 11.02 27.57
CA LEU A 205 9.40 10.92 28.59
C LEU A 205 9.77 9.89 29.66
N ALA A 206 10.28 8.72 29.28
CA ALA A 206 10.66 7.67 30.20
C ALA A 206 11.84 8.10 31.11
N LEU A 207 12.86 8.77 30.56
CA LEU A 207 13.97 9.32 31.34
C LEU A 207 13.51 10.37 32.35
N ILE A 208 12.63 11.29 31.94
CA ILE A 208 12.08 12.33 32.80
C ILE A 208 11.22 11.70 33.90
N ALA A 209 10.35 10.76 33.56
CA ALA A 209 9.45 10.09 34.50
C ALA A 209 10.18 9.40 35.64
N VAL A 210 11.30 8.76 35.32
CA VAL A 210 12.15 8.04 36.32
C VAL A 210 13.19 8.99 36.97
N ARG A 211 13.27 10.24 36.49
CA ARG A 211 14.34 11.19 36.85
C ARG A 211 15.73 10.57 36.69
N CYS A 212 15.93 9.89 35.57
CA CYS A 212 17.16 9.16 35.28
C CYS A 212 18.33 10.14 35.12
N ARG A 213 19.41 9.91 35.88
CA ARG A 213 20.67 10.66 35.78
C ARG A 213 21.83 9.72 35.31
N ARG A 214 21.54 8.50 34.93
CA ARG A 214 22.55 7.53 34.53
C ARG A 214 23.05 7.86 33.11
N PRO A 215 24.36 8.14 32.94
CA PRO A 215 24.90 8.56 31.65
C PRO A 215 24.60 7.55 30.53
N VAL A 216 24.67 6.25 30.83
CA VAL A 216 24.42 5.18 29.86
C VAL A 216 23.02 5.24 29.22
N CYS A 217 22.00 5.60 29.99
CA CYS A 217 20.65 5.75 29.46
C CYS A 217 20.51 7.02 28.60
N ILE A 218 21.10 8.14 29.08
CA ILE A 218 21.08 9.40 28.33
C ILE A 218 21.81 9.25 27.00
N VAL A 219 23.02 8.67 27.03
CA VAL A 219 23.81 8.38 25.83
C VAL A 219 23.06 7.39 24.94
N GLY A 220 22.39 6.37 25.51
CA GLY A 220 21.58 5.42 24.75
C GLY A 220 20.45 6.11 23.96
N ALA A 221 19.72 7.04 24.59
CA ALA A 221 18.65 7.77 23.92
C ALA A 221 19.18 8.74 22.86
N VAL A 222 20.07 9.64 23.24
CA VAL A 222 20.64 10.65 22.32
C VAL A 222 21.46 9.99 21.23
N GLY A 223 22.25 8.96 21.59
CA GLY A 223 23.07 8.20 20.63
C GLY A 223 22.24 7.44 19.60
N SER A 224 21.15 6.78 20.04
CA SER A 224 20.28 6.07 19.09
C SER A 224 19.64 7.03 18.07
N PHE A 225 19.13 8.19 18.53
CA PHE A 225 18.60 9.22 17.64
C PHE A 225 19.69 9.82 16.75
N GLY A 226 20.82 10.22 17.33
CA GLY A 226 21.93 10.82 16.60
C GLY A 226 22.49 9.89 15.53
N LEU A 227 22.65 8.59 15.83
CA LEU A 227 23.09 7.57 14.85
C LEU A 227 22.09 7.40 13.71
N VAL A 228 20.78 7.41 14.00
CA VAL A 228 19.76 7.37 12.92
C VAL A 228 19.94 8.57 12.00
N GLN A 229 20.08 9.78 12.54
CA GLN A 229 20.24 10.99 11.72
C GLN A 229 21.59 10.99 10.95
N LEU A 230 22.65 10.57 11.59
CA LEU A 230 23.98 10.48 10.97
C LEU A 230 23.97 9.49 9.78
N ILE A 231 23.44 8.28 9.98
CA ILE A 231 23.36 7.27 8.93
C ILE A 231 22.49 7.80 7.78
N ARG A 232 21.35 8.40 8.05
CA ARG A 232 20.48 8.98 7.02
C ARG A 232 21.18 10.10 6.24
N ALA A 233 21.83 11.04 6.92
CA ALA A 233 22.60 12.10 6.26
C ALA A 233 23.68 11.54 5.35
N PHE A 234 24.36 10.48 5.78
CA PHE A 234 25.43 9.84 4.99
C PHE A 234 24.87 9.02 3.81
N THR A 235 23.75 8.31 3.98
CA THR A 235 23.25 7.35 2.97
C THR A 235 22.33 7.97 1.94
N ILE A 236 21.48 8.92 2.36
CA ILE A 236 20.43 9.55 1.50
C ILE A 236 20.56 11.09 1.42
N GLY A 237 21.59 11.67 2.06
CA GLY A 237 21.86 13.10 1.98
C GLY A 237 20.91 14.02 2.77
N THR A 238 19.96 13.45 3.55
CA THR A 238 18.99 14.25 4.32
C THR A 238 18.65 13.62 5.66
N VAL A 239 18.42 14.47 6.66
CA VAL A 239 17.89 14.07 7.98
C VAL A 239 16.36 14.18 8.03
N LEU A 240 15.76 14.87 7.06
CA LEU A 240 14.31 15.07 7.00
C LEU A 240 13.58 13.77 6.65
N PRO A 241 12.41 13.51 7.24
CA PRO A 241 11.64 12.32 6.92
C PRO A 241 11.10 12.38 5.49
N ALA A 242 11.19 11.25 4.77
CA ALA A 242 10.59 11.12 3.45
C ALA A 242 9.05 11.17 3.56
N GLY A 243 8.43 11.83 2.58
CA GLY A 243 6.99 11.81 2.35
C GLY A 243 6.56 10.60 1.52
N THR A 244 5.33 10.62 1.03
CA THR A 244 4.78 9.59 0.13
C THR A 244 5.19 9.90 -1.32
N GLY A 245 5.44 8.87 -2.12
CA GLY A 245 5.73 9.05 -3.54
C GLY A 245 7.09 9.70 -3.85
N GLY A 246 8.10 9.54 -2.97
CA GLY A 246 9.43 10.13 -3.16
C GLY A 246 9.57 11.60 -2.73
N THR A 247 8.48 12.22 -2.24
CA THR A 247 8.50 13.60 -1.73
C THR A 247 9.14 13.68 -0.35
N GLN A 248 9.53 14.87 0.09
CA GLN A 248 9.87 15.15 1.49
C GLN A 248 8.66 15.70 2.23
N VAL A 249 8.51 15.34 3.53
CA VAL A 249 7.42 15.88 4.36
C VAL A 249 7.46 17.40 4.42
N ALA A 250 8.65 18.01 4.42
CA ALA A 250 8.80 19.46 4.46
C ALA A 250 8.16 20.17 3.26
N ASP A 251 8.19 19.54 2.08
CA ASP A 251 7.70 20.13 0.83
C ASP A 251 6.18 19.99 0.67
N THR A 252 5.59 18.97 1.33
CA THR A 252 4.17 18.62 1.16
C THR A 252 3.32 18.87 2.40
N LEU A 253 3.91 19.45 3.47
CA LEU A 253 3.22 19.69 4.73
C LEU A 253 2.06 20.68 4.59
N ASN A 254 0.86 20.18 4.77
CA ASN A 254 -0.37 20.96 4.86
C ASN A 254 -1.01 20.73 6.23
N ILE A 255 -0.91 21.71 7.13
CA ILE A 255 -1.37 21.59 8.51
C ILE A 255 -2.89 21.31 8.62
N PRO A 256 -3.80 22.02 7.92
CA PRO A 256 -5.22 21.71 7.92
C PRO A 256 -5.51 20.28 7.45
N GLN A 257 -4.85 19.82 6.41
CA GLN A 257 -4.97 18.44 5.90
C GLN A 257 -4.44 17.43 6.92
N ALA A 258 -3.30 17.69 7.54
CA ALA A 258 -2.74 16.82 8.58
C ALA A 258 -3.69 16.67 9.78
N ILE A 259 -4.32 17.75 10.22
CA ILE A 259 -5.34 17.72 11.27
C ILE A 259 -6.54 16.87 10.84
N ARG A 260 -7.06 17.08 9.61
CA ARG A 260 -8.15 16.27 9.05
C ARG A 260 -7.78 14.78 9.02
N PHE A 261 -6.57 14.46 8.57
CA PHE A 261 -6.08 13.08 8.52
C PHE A 261 -5.93 12.46 9.93
N ALA A 262 -5.48 13.23 10.91
CA ALA A 262 -5.41 12.76 12.29
C ALA A 262 -6.80 12.43 12.87
N PHE A 263 -7.80 13.28 12.64
CA PHE A 263 -9.18 13.00 13.03
C PHE A 263 -9.77 11.79 12.28
N SER A 264 -9.49 11.66 10.98
CA SER A 264 -9.92 10.49 10.21
C SER A 264 -9.35 9.20 10.77
N GLN A 265 -8.06 9.15 11.11
CA GLN A 265 -7.43 7.98 11.72
C GLN A 265 -8.05 7.65 13.08
N ALA A 266 -8.31 8.66 13.92
CA ALA A 266 -9.00 8.47 15.18
C ALA A 266 -10.41 7.90 14.96
N ALA A 267 -11.18 8.44 14.01
CA ALA A 267 -12.50 7.94 13.65
C ALA A 267 -12.45 6.46 13.23
N TYR A 268 -11.46 6.08 12.41
CA TYR A 268 -11.28 4.67 12.00
C TYR A 268 -11.01 3.73 13.18
N ILE A 269 -10.21 4.15 14.18
CA ILE A 269 -9.96 3.37 15.40
C ILE A 269 -11.28 3.11 16.16
N PHE A 270 -12.22 4.06 16.13
CA PHE A 270 -13.56 3.96 16.70
C PHE A 270 -14.61 3.36 15.76
N GLY A 271 -14.22 2.71 14.66
CA GLY A 271 -15.15 2.03 13.76
C GLY A 271 -15.90 2.95 12.78
N ILE A 272 -15.53 4.22 12.70
CA ILE A 272 -16.20 5.22 11.85
C ILE A 272 -15.34 5.49 10.62
N ASN A 273 -15.81 5.08 9.44
CA ASN A 273 -15.12 5.33 8.17
C ASN A 273 -15.43 6.77 7.67
N ALA A 274 -14.90 7.77 8.35
CA ALA A 274 -15.07 9.19 8.03
C ALA A 274 -13.75 9.80 7.51
N GLY A 275 -13.14 9.19 6.53
CA GLY A 275 -11.84 9.59 6.01
C GLY A 275 -11.82 9.83 4.50
N PRO A 276 -10.64 10.13 3.97
CA PRO A 276 -10.41 10.22 2.53
C PRO A 276 -10.82 8.96 1.78
N GLU A 277 -11.13 9.08 0.51
CA GLU A 277 -11.63 7.98 -0.34
C GLU A 277 -10.71 6.74 -0.31
N HIS A 278 -9.41 6.94 -0.35
CA HIS A 278 -8.43 5.85 -0.29
C HIS A 278 -8.35 5.10 1.05
N LEU A 279 -9.09 5.54 2.07
CA LEU A 279 -9.29 4.78 3.31
C LEU A 279 -10.64 4.06 3.35
N ASN A 280 -11.59 4.43 2.47
CA ASN A 280 -12.96 3.98 2.54
C ASN A 280 -13.22 2.73 1.69
N GLY A 281 -13.41 1.56 2.32
CA GLY A 281 -14.07 0.43 1.67
C GLY A 281 -15.59 0.60 1.60
N CYS A 282 -16.16 1.26 2.62
CA CYS A 282 -17.57 1.70 2.72
C CYS A 282 -17.58 2.95 3.61
N PRO A 283 -17.91 4.15 3.09
CA PRO A 283 -18.01 5.37 3.86
C PRO A 283 -19.07 5.27 4.96
N TRP A 284 -18.89 6.04 6.04
CA TRP A 284 -19.80 6.01 7.18
C TRP A 284 -21.25 6.33 6.83
N ASP A 285 -21.47 7.31 5.97
CA ASP A 285 -22.82 7.71 5.51
C ASP A 285 -23.53 6.59 4.76
N GLN A 286 -22.79 5.79 3.98
CA GLN A 286 -23.29 4.64 3.22
C GLN A 286 -23.35 3.34 4.04
N SER A 287 -22.77 3.34 5.25
CA SER A 287 -22.78 2.14 6.10
C SER A 287 -24.21 1.79 6.54
N PRO A 288 -24.58 0.48 6.59
CA PRO A 288 -25.88 0.03 7.04
C PRO A 288 -26.20 0.50 8.47
N LEU A 289 -27.48 0.70 8.77
CA LEU A 289 -27.93 1.17 10.08
C LEU A 289 -27.48 0.25 11.22
N TRP A 290 -27.47 -1.07 11.00
CA TRP A 290 -27.01 -2.02 12.01
C TRP A 290 -25.51 -1.84 12.35
N VAL A 291 -24.67 -1.51 11.35
CA VAL A 291 -23.25 -1.21 11.56
C VAL A 291 -23.12 0.04 12.43
N LYS A 292 -23.82 1.12 12.06
CA LYS A 292 -23.81 2.38 12.83
C LYS A 292 -24.24 2.16 14.27
N PHE A 293 -25.31 1.38 14.47
CA PHE A 293 -25.82 1.06 15.81
C PHE A 293 -24.81 0.28 16.65
N LEU A 294 -24.18 -0.77 16.08
CA LEU A 294 -23.18 -1.56 16.79
C LEU A 294 -21.94 -0.74 17.14
N VAL A 295 -21.47 0.11 16.23
CA VAL A 295 -20.34 1.03 16.49
C VAL A 295 -20.66 1.95 17.66
N ILE A 296 -21.83 2.61 17.66
CA ILE A 296 -22.23 3.51 18.74
C ILE A 296 -22.26 2.77 20.09
N LEU A 297 -22.84 1.56 20.14
CA LEU A 297 -22.88 0.78 21.36
C LEU A 297 -21.48 0.34 21.84
N ALA A 298 -20.61 -0.05 20.91
CA ALA A 298 -19.22 -0.41 21.21
C ALA A 298 -18.44 0.78 21.77
N ASP A 299 -18.60 1.95 21.15
CA ASP A 299 -17.96 3.19 21.61
C ASP A 299 -18.49 3.64 22.97
N LEU A 300 -19.77 3.46 23.26
CA LEU A 300 -20.33 3.70 24.59
C LEU A 300 -19.70 2.78 25.64
N ALA A 301 -19.43 1.51 25.30
CA ALA A 301 -18.74 0.60 26.21
C ALA A 301 -17.28 1.05 26.47
N VAL A 302 -16.56 1.48 25.45
CA VAL A 302 -15.21 2.05 25.58
C VAL A 302 -15.25 3.33 26.41
N LEU A 303 -16.19 4.24 26.11
CA LEU A 303 -16.38 5.48 26.86
C LEU A 303 -16.65 5.22 28.36
N ALA A 304 -17.46 4.23 28.67
CA ALA A 304 -17.73 3.84 30.06
C ALA A 304 -16.46 3.37 30.79
N ILE A 305 -15.60 2.58 30.12
CA ILE A 305 -14.30 2.16 30.67
C ILE A 305 -13.40 3.39 30.92
N VAL A 306 -13.31 4.28 29.93
CA VAL A 306 -12.50 5.51 30.02
C VAL A 306 -13.00 6.41 31.15
N LEU A 307 -14.31 6.65 31.24
CA LEU A 307 -14.91 7.46 32.31
C LEU A 307 -14.68 6.82 33.67
N GLY A 308 -14.87 5.50 33.81
CA GLY A 308 -14.57 4.78 35.04
C GLY A 308 -13.10 4.93 35.46
N PHE A 309 -12.18 4.83 34.48
CA PHE A 309 -10.76 5.08 34.72
C PHE A 309 -10.49 6.52 35.16
N LEU A 310 -11.09 7.52 34.53
CA LEU A 310 -10.93 8.92 34.88
C LEU A 310 -11.47 9.20 36.29
N VAL A 311 -12.65 8.69 36.62
CA VAL A 311 -13.20 8.79 38.00
C VAL A 311 -12.24 8.18 39.04
N MET A 312 -11.68 7.01 38.73
CA MET A 312 -10.66 6.40 39.61
C MET A 312 -9.39 7.26 39.69
N LEU A 313 -8.92 7.81 38.58
CA LEU A 313 -7.71 8.62 38.48
C LEU A 313 -7.83 9.91 39.31
N PHE A 314 -8.93 10.65 39.17
CA PHE A 314 -9.19 11.87 39.89
C PHE A 314 -9.58 11.63 41.37
N GLY A 315 -10.26 10.51 41.64
CA GLY A 315 -10.65 10.12 43.02
C GLY A 315 -9.48 9.65 43.90
N ARG A 316 -8.31 9.37 43.34
CA ARG A 316 -7.14 8.95 44.15
C ARG A 316 -6.57 10.10 44.97
N LYS A 317 -6.62 9.97 46.31
CA LYS A 317 -6.16 10.98 47.26
C LYS A 317 -4.63 11.14 47.31
N ARG A 318 -3.85 10.09 47.03
CA ARG A 318 -2.37 10.13 47.07
C ARG A 318 -1.80 10.71 45.77
N LYS A 319 -1.22 11.91 45.84
CA LYS A 319 -0.62 12.64 44.71
C LYS A 319 0.40 11.82 43.93
N GLU A 320 1.29 11.06 44.60
CA GLU A 320 2.33 10.25 43.99
C GLU A 320 1.75 9.12 43.10
N LYS A 321 0.72 8.42 43.58
CA LYS A 321 0.05 7.37 42.79
C LYS A 321 -0.68 7.96 41.60
N ARG A 322 -1.22 9.15 41.70
CA ARG A 322 -1.85 9.87 40.61
C ARG A 322 -0.81 10.26 39.54
N ALA A 323 0.35 10.78 39.96
CA ALA A 323 1.42 11.16 39.07
C ALA A 323 1.95 9.95 38.26
N ALA A 324 2.15 8.80 38.91
CA ALA A 324 2.57 7.58 38.22
C ALA A 324 1.54 7.11 37.18
N LEU A 325 0.24 7.23 37.44
CA LEU A 325 -0.80 6.93 36.46
C LEU A 325 -0.78 7.90 35.29
N TRP A 326 -0.59 9.20 35.54
CA TRP A 326 -0.48 10.20 34.46
C TRP A 326 0.71 9.94 33.54
N VAL A 327 1.85 9.52 34.09
CA VAL A 327 3.00 9.13 33.27
C VAL A 327 2.65 7.98 32.31
N ASN A 328 1.92 6.96 32.80
CA ASN A 328 1.49 5.86 31.94
C ASN A 328 0.42 6.30 30.91
N VAL A 329 -0.52 7.17 31.29
CA VAL A 329 -1.46 7.78 30.35
C VAL A 329 -0.68 8.51 29.25
N LEU A 330 0.30 9.35 29.60
CA LEU A 330 1.14 10.07 28.64
C LEU A 330 1.96 9.11 27.76
N LEU A 331 2.43 7.99 28.30
CA LEU A 331 3.17 6.98 27.53
C LEU A 331 2.27 6.35 26.44
N PHE A 332 1.06 5.87 26.82
CA PHE A 332 0.16 5.24 25.87
C PHE A 332 -0.46 6.23 24.88
N THR A 333 -0.96 7.37 25.38
CA THR A 333 -1.54 8.41 24.51
C THR A 333 -0.48 9.04 23.61
N GLY A 334 0.73 9.25 24.12
CA GLY A 334 1.88 9.71 23.35
C GLY A 334 2.26 8.72 22.25
N PHE A 335 2.27 7.42 22.56
CA PHE A 335 2.52 6.38 21.56
C PHE A 335 1.49 6.44 20.41
N ILE A 336 0.20 6.53 20.74
CA ILE A 336 -0.88 6.63 19.74
C ILE A 336 -0.75 7.95 18.97
N ALA A 337 -0.64 9.08 19.67
CA ALA A 337 -0.61 10.40 19.06
C ALA A 337 0.59 10.61 18.13
N LEU A 338 1.78 10.13 18.50
CA LEU A 338 2.99 10.25 17.67
C LEU A 338 2.89 9.39 16.39
N ASN A 339 2.28 8.18 16.47
CA ASN A 339 2.03 7.37 15.28
C ASN A 339 0.97 8.01 14.37
N VAL A 340 -0.12 8.53 14.93
CA VAL A 340 -1.14 9.27 14.17
C VAL A 340 -0.54 10.52 13.54
N ALA A 341 0.23 11.31 14.29
CA ALA A 341 0.85 12.53 13.78
C ALA A 341 1.82 12.24 12.64
N SER A 342 2.72 11.25 12.81
CA SER A 342 3.72 10.92 11.78
C SER A 342 3.11 10.39 10.48
N SER A 343 1.94 9.76 10.53
CA SER A 343 1.22 9.30 9.34
C SER A 343 0.28 10.36 8.75
N SER A 344 -0.05 11.42 9.50
CA SER A 344 -0.95 12.49 9.05
C SER A 344 -0.26 13.61 8.26
N VAL A 345 1.07 13.74 8.39
CA VAL A 345 1.84 14.83 7.73
C VAL A 345 2.24 14.52 6.29
N THR A 346 1.67 13.49 5.70
CA THR A 346 1.91 13.06 4.31
C THR A 346 0.75 13.45 3.41
N ILE A 347 0.92 13.28 2.09
CA ILE A 347 -0.11 13.63 1.10
C ILE A 347 -1.37 12.74 1.18
N ARG A 348 -1.25 11.55 1.77
CA ARG A 348 -2.33 10.59 1.99
C ARG A 348 -2.10 9.79 3.27
N VAL A 349 -3.16 9.19 3.80
CA VAL A 349 -3.09 8.23 4.92
C VAL A 349 -3.55 6.86 4.40
N GLU A 350 -2.90 5.81 4.82
CA GLU A 350 -3.25 4.44 4.46
C GLU A 350 -3.64 3.61 5.69
N LEU A 351 -4.49 2.60 5.52
CA LEU A 351 -4.94 1.73 6.61
C LEU A 351 -3.79 1.06 7.35
N ARG A 352 -2.73 0.66 6.63
CA ARG A 352 -1.52 0.08 7.22
C ARG A 352 -0.84 1.01 8.24
N TRP A 353 -1.03 2.32 8.14
CA TRP A 353 -0.44 3.25 9.09
C TRP A 353 -1.26 3.40 10.38
N ILE A 354 -2.55 3.13 10.31
CA ILE A 354 -3.45 3.12 11.49
C ILE A 354 -3.24 1.85 12.32
N TYR A 355 -2.70 0.81 11.73
CA TYR A 355 -2.44 -0.51 12.31
C TYR A 355 -1.72 -0.45 13.67
N VAL A 356 -0.65 0.37 13.76
CA VAL A 356 0.12 0.55 15.01
C VAL A 356 -0.66 1.35 16.05
N SER A 357 -1.37 2.39 15.63
CA SER A 357 -2.19 3.21 16.51
C SER A 357 -3.34 2.41 17.11
N LEU A 358 -3.99 1.54 16.33
CA LEU A 358 -5.01 0.60 16.81
C LEU A 358 -4.44 -0.35 17.88
N ALA A 359 -3.28 -0.98 17.61
CA ALA A 359 -2.64 -1.85 18.59
C ALA A 359 -2.31 -1.11 19.90
N GLY A 360 -1.82 0.13 19.80
CA GLY A 360 -1.58 1.00 20.94
C GLY A 360 -2.86 1.30 21.73
N ALA A 361 -3.97 1.59 21.05
CA ALA A 361 -5.28 1.85 21.67
C ALA A 361 -5.81 0.62 22.41
N LEU A 362 -5.71 -0.56 21.80
CA LEU A 362 -6.12 -1.82 22.43
C LEU A 362 -5.28 -2.15 23.67
N LEU A 363 -3.96 -1.94 23.62
CA LEU A 363 -3.08 -2.12 24.78
C LEU A 363 -3.37 -1.08 25.89
N PHE A 364 -3.70 0.16 25.50
CA PHE A 364 -4.10 1.19 26.45
C PHE A 364 -5.41 0.84 27.16
N LEU A 365 -6.39 0.34 26.43
CA LEU A 365 -7.66 -0.12 26.99
C LEU A 365 -7.45 -1.31 27.95
N ALA A 366 -6.59 -2.27 27.58
CA ALA A 366 -6.23 -3.40 28.44
C ALA A 366 -5.52 -2.93 29.72
N TRP A 367 -4.65 -1.92 29.63
CA TRP A 367 -4.00 -1.33 30.80
C TRP A 367 -5.00 -0.59 31.71
N MET A 368 -5.92 0.21 31.15
CA MET A 368 -6.98 0.86 31.94
C MET A 368 -7.83 -0.15 32.70
N TYR A 369 -8.21 -1.25 32.04
CA TYR A 369 -8.90 -2.36 32.69
C TYR A 369 -8.09 -2.91 33.89
N GLY A 370 -6.79 -3.15 33.69
CA GLY A 370 -5.90 -3.63 34.75
C GLY A 370 -5.85 -2.69 35.96
N GLU A 371 -5.79 -1.37 35.73
CA GLU A 371 -5.78 -0.39 36.83
C GLU A 371 -7.15 -0.28 37.53
N LEU A 372 -8.27 -0.42 36.81
CA LEU A 372 -9.62 -0.44 37.40
C LEU A 372 -9.86 -1.67 38.32
N THR A 373 -9.23 -2.80 37.96
CA THR A 373 -9.44 -4.07 38.68
C THR A 373 -8.37 -4.36 39.72
N LYS A 374 -7.30 -3.57 39.77
CA LYS A 374 -6.15 -3.75 40.66
C LYS A 374 -6.51 -3.64 42.14
N GLY A 375 -6.12 -4.65 42.93
CA GLY A 375 -6.28 -4.64 44.39
C GLY A 375 -7.71 -4.88 44.89
N VAL A 376 -8.62 -5.32 44.00
CA VAL A 376 -9.97 -5.72 44.40
C VAL A 376 -9.91 -7.09 45.06
N LYS A 377 -10.45 -7.17 46.31
CA LYS A 377 -10.54 -8.45 47.03
C LYS A 377 -11.43 -9.45 46.31
N LYS A 378 -11.10 -10.76 46.41
CA LYS A 378 -11.80 -11.86 45.74
C LYS A 378 -13.31 -11.88 46.02
N GLU A 379 -13.70 -11.49 47.24
CA GLU A 379 -15.09 -11.42 47.69
C GLU A 379 -15.93 -10.33 46.97
N LEU A 380 -15.27 -9.33 46.39
CA LEU A 380 -15.90 -8.23 45.65
C LEU A 380 -15.77 -8.41 44.13
N TYR A 381 -15.27 -9.58 43.68
CA TYR A 381 -14.94 -9.83 42.30
C TYR A 381 -16.15 -9.59 41.36
N LEU A 382 -17.29 -10.22 41.67
CA LEU A 382 -18.51 -10.09 40.86
C LEU A 382 -19.07 -8.65 40.81
N LYS A 383 -18.92 -7.88 41.90
CA LYS A 383 -19.45 -6.50 41.95
C LYS A 383 -18.53 -5.44 41.34
N ARG A 384 -17.22 -5.64 41.36
CA ARG A 384 -16.25 -4.60 40.99
C ARG A 384 -15.41 -4.93 39.75
N ILE A 385 -15.22 -6.19 39.42
CA ILE A 385 -14.38 -6.61 38.26
C ILE A 385 -15.25 -6.99 37.07
N TRP A 386 -16.31 -7.75 37.32
CA TRP A 386 -17.23 -8.23 36.30
C TRP A 386 -17.77 -7.13 35.35
N PRO A 387 -18.24 -5.96 35.87
CA PRO A 387 -18.77 -4.93 34.97
C PRO A 387 -17.74 -4.47 33.92
N TRP A 388 -16.47 -4.30 34.30
CA TRP A 388 -15.43 -3.88 33.37
C TRP A 388 -15.09 -4.96 32.35
N GLY A 389 -15.12 -6.24 32.76
CA GLY A 389 -14.96 -7.38 31.87
C GLY A 389 -16.09 -7.51 30.87
N VAL A 390 -17.33 -7.26 31.30
CA VAL A 390 -18.52 -7.24 30.42
C VAL A 390 -18.43 -6.11 29.40
N LEU A 391 -18.07 -4.90 29.85
CA LEU A 391 -17.90 -3.76 28.93
C LEU A 391 -16.81 -4.02 27.89
N PHE A 392 -15.66 -4.58 28.31
CA PHE A 392 -14.61 -4.94 27.36
C PHE A 392 -15.04 -6.02 26.39
N GLY A 393 -15.73 -7.07 26.89
CA GLY A 393 -16.32 -8.12 26.07
C GLY A 393 -17.38 -7.58 25.12
N ALA A 394 -18.28 -6.71 25.60
CA ALA A 394 -19.29 -6.07 24.77
C ALA A 394 -18.66 -5.26 23.63
N TYR A 395 -17.62 -4.47 23.90
CA TYR A 395 -16.87 -3.79 22.85
C TYR A 395 -16.41 -4.75 21.77
N VAL A 396 -15.78 -5.86 22.16
CA VAL A 396 -15.26 -6.85 21.20
C VAL A 396 -16.38 -7.52 20.41
N PHE A 397 -17.43 -7.99 21.07
CA PHE A 397 -18.55 -8.69 20.44
C PHE A 397 -19.35 -7.78 19.49
N LEU A 398 -19.47 -6.49 19.81
CA LEU A 398 -20.16 -5.53 18.98
C LEU A 398 -19.32 -5.09 17.78
N MET A 399 -18.00 -4.87 17.98
CA MET A 399 -17.11 -4.44 16.91
C MET A 399 -16.69 -5.58 15.96
N PHE A 400 -16.63 -6.82 16.43
CA PHE A 400 -16.21 -7.94 15.60
C PHE A 400 -17.01 -8.08 14.29
N PRO A 401 -18.36 -8.13 14.29
CA PRO A 401 -19.12 -8.18 13.05
C PRO A 401 -18.98 -6.91 12.20
N VAL A 402 -18.79 -5.74 12.82
CA VAL A 402 -18.54 -4.47 12.12
C VAL A 402 -17.22 -4.54 11.33
N GLU A 403 -16.16 -5.01 11.98
CA GLU A 403 -14.86 -5.15 11.32
C GLU A 403 -14.91 -6.18 10.17
N LEU A 404 -15.63 -7.29 10.35
CA LEU A 404 -15.83 -8.27 9.27
C LEU A 404 -16.62 -7.69 8.10
N PHE A 405 -17.64 -6.89 8.37
CA PHE A 405 -18.39 -6.17 7.33
C PHE A 405 -17.45 -5.23 6.55
N TYR A 406 -16.72 -4.38 7.24
CA TYR A 406 -15.81 -3.44 6.58
C TYR A 406 -14.72 -4.18 5.79
N ARG A 407 -14.13 -5.26 6.32
CA ARG A 407 -13.18 -6.08 5.57
C ARG A 407 -13.74 -6.56 4.24
N GLY A 408 -15.00 -6.99 4.22
CA GLY A 408 -15.69 -7.42 3.00
C GLY A 408 -15.90 -6.30 1.96
N CYS A 409 -15.74 -5.04 2.36
CA CYS A 409 -15.84 -3.90 1.44
C CYS A 409 -14.50 -3.56 0.75
N TYR A 410 -13.35 -3.98 1.30
CA TYR A 410 -12.04 -3.62 0.77
C TYR A 410 -11.64 -4.27 -0.56
N PRO A 411 -12.10 -5.48 -0.95
CA PRO A 411 -11.85 -6.00 -2.30
C PRO A 411 -12.35 -5.11 -3.43
N LYS A 412 -13.21 -4.13 -3.12
CA LYS A 412 -13.71 -3.12 -4.07
C LYS A 412 -12.85 -1.86 -4.14
N LEU A 413 -11.81 -1.73 -3.30
CA LEU A 413 -10.85 -0.64 -3.40
C LEU A 413 -9.95 -0.83 -4.63
N TYR A 414 -9.52 0.29 -5.20
CA TYR A 414 -8.80 0.35 -6.47
C TYR A 414 -7.58 -0.57 -6.59
N LEU A 415 -6.83 -0.80 -5.52
CA LEU A 415 -5.63 -1.65 -5.57
C LEU A 415 -5.95 -3.12 -5.88
N TRP A 416 -7.04 -3.66 -5.33
CA TRP A 416 -7.40 -5.07 -5.51
C TRP A 416 -7.95 -5.40 -6.90
N PRO A 417 -8.91 -4.63 -7.44
CA PRO A 417 -9.39 -4.83 -8.81
C PRO A 417 -8.26 -4.69 -9.83
N ASP A 418 -7.41 -3.68 -9.70
CA ASP A 418 -6.30 -3.45 -10.61
C ASP A 418 -5.25 -4.55 -10.51
N GLN A 419 -4.87 -4.96 -9.29
CA GLN A 419 -3.96 -6.07 -9.08
C GLN A 419 -4.47 -7.36 -9.73
N LEU A 420 -5.73 -7.72 -9.51
CA LEU A 420 -6.35 -8.90 -10.11
C LEU A 420 -6.35 -8.82 -11.65
N ARG A 421 -6.71 -7.67 -12.20
CA ARG A 421 -6.76 -7.44 -13.64
C ARG A 421 -5.39 -7.56 -14.29
N TYR A 422 -4.38 -6.86 -13.78
CA TYR A 422 -3.01 -6.94 -14.32
C TYR A 422 -2.42 -8.35 -14.22
N ASN A 423 -2.70 -9.04 -13.13
CA ASN A 423 -2.24 -10.41 -12.97
C ASN A 423 -2.92 -11.37 -13.93
N SER A 424 -4.22 -11.22 -14.19
CA SER A 424 -4.93 -12.00 -15.20
C SER A 424 -4.37 -11.75 -16.61
N LEU A 425 -4.09 -10.50 -16.96
CA LEU A 425 -3.50 -10.15 -18.24
C LEU A 425 -2.12 -10.78 -18.43
N ALA A 426 -1.25 -10.66 -17.40
CA ALA A 426 0.08 -11.26 -17.45
C ALA A 426 0.01 -12.78 -17.54
N GLU A 427 -0.87 -13.42 -16.77
CA GLU A 427 -1.07 -14.87 -16.76
C GLU A 427 -1.53 -15.37 -18.13
N GLN A 428 -2.57 -14.77 -18.73
CA GLN A 428 -3.09 -15.12 -20.05
C GLN A 428 -2.03 -14.93 -21.15
N THR A 429 -1.27 -13.84 -21.11
CA THR A 429 -0.20 -13.59 -22.06
C THR A 429 0.92 -14.62 -21.92
N TYR A 430 1.31 -14.95 -20.68
CA TYR A 430 2.30 -15.99 -20.45
C TYR A 430 1.81 -17.38 -20.85
N GLU A 431 0.53 -17.71 -20.63
CA GLU A 431 -0.09 -18.96 -21.12
C GLU A 431 -0.03 -19.07 -22.64
N LYS A 432 -0.17 -17.94 -23.36
CA LYS A 432 -0.13 -17.91 -24.81
C LYS A 432 1.29 -18.03 -25.38
N TYR A 433 2.25 -17.30 -24.84
CA TYR A 433 3.61 -17.20 -25.42
C TYR A 433 4.66 -17.99 -24.64
N GLY A 434 4.40 -18.36 -23.39
CA GLY A 434 5.34 -19.06 -22.54
C GLY A 434 6.66 -18.30 -22.34
N ASP A 435 7.74 -19.06 -22.34
CA ASP A 435 9.09 -18.50 -22.16
C ASP A 435 9.57 -17.64 -23.36
N GLU A 436 8.87 -17.64 -24.49
CA GLU A 436 9.24 -16.86 -25.68
C GLU A 436 9.13 -15.35 -25.50
N ILE A 437 8.38 -14.89 -24.49
CA ILE A 437 8.31 -13.47 -24.14
C ILE A 437 9.59 -12.95 -23.49
N PHE A 438 10.41 -13.85 -22.90
CA PHE A 438 11.61 -13.42 -22.19
C PHE A 438 12.76 -13.08 -23.16
N GLY A 439 13.49 -12.04 -22.84
CA GLY A 439 14.55 -11.49 -23.68
C GLY A 439 14.05 -10.56 -24.80
N LYS A 440 12.73 -10.41 -24.96
CA LYS A 440 12.14 -9.50 -25.96
C LYS A 440 11.87 -8.11 -25.38
N THR A 441 11.78 -7.14 -26.28
CA THR A 441 11.17 -5.84 -25.98
C THR A 441 9.67 -5.93 -26.29
N ILE A 442 8.84 -5.84 -25.25
CA ILE A 442 7.38 -5.94 -25.34
C ILE A 442 6.80 -4.53 -25.28
N TYR A 443 6.15 -4.12 -26.37
CA TYR A 443 5.41 -2.87 -26.42
C TYR A 443 3.95 -3.12 -26.08
N ILE A 444 3.38 -2.36 -25.14
CA ILE A 444 1.96 -2.45 -24.78
C ILE A 444 1.29 -1.15 -25.21
N MET A 445 0.36 -1.26 -26.16
CA MET A 445 -0.45 -0.15 -26.64
C MET A 445 -1.81 -0.16 -25.95
N GLY A 446 -2.20 0.98 -25.41
CA GLY A 446 -3.47 1.21 -24.74
C GLY A 446 -3.30 1.92 -23.43
N ASP A 447 -4.40 2.50 -22.96
CA ASP A 447 -4.46 3.30 -21.71
C ASP A 447 -5.60 2.86 -20.78
N THR A 448 -6.32 1.81 -21.16
CA THR A 448 -7.51 1.33 -20.45
C THR A 448 -7.19 0.91 -19.01
N TYR A 449 -5.96 0.42 -18.81
CA TYR A 449 -5.53 -0.09 -17.51
C TYR A 449 -4.63 0.87 -16.72
N GLU A 450 -4.42 2.09 -17.23
CA GLU A 450 -3.57 3.10 -16.60
C GLU A 450 -2.21 2.54 -16.15
N MET A 451 -1.61 1.68 -16.98
CA MET A 451 -0.38 0.98 -16.65
C MET A 451 0.79 1.97 -16.64
N SER A 452 1.40 2.20 -15.48
CA SER A 452 2.61 3.03 -15.40
C SER A 452 3.79 2.36 -16.12
N ASP A 453 4.74 3.15 -16.65
CA ASP A 453 5.99 2.65 -17.26
C ASP A 453 6.73 1.66 -16.36
N PHE A 454 6.65 1.90 -15.07
CA PHE A 454 7.24 1.05 -14.05
C PHE A 454 6.55 -0.33 -14.01
N THR A 455 5.21 -0.38 -13.94
CA THR A 455 4.44 -1.63 -13.96
C THR A 455 4.68 -2.37 -15.26
N ALA A 456 4.68 -1.67 -16.39
CA ALA A 456 4.95 -2.26 -17.70
C ALA A 456 6.33 -2.95 -17.75
N ARG A 457 7.38 -2.32 -17.24
CA ARG A 457 8.75 -2.89 -17.24
C ARG A 457 8.90 -4.17 -16.42
N THR A 458 8.07 -4.35 -15.39
CA THR A 458 8.19 -5.48 -14.45
C THR A 458 7.09 -6.53 -14.64
N PHE A 459 6.14 -6.27 -15.52
CA PHE A 459 4.88 -6.99 -15.67
C PHE A 459 5.03 -8.52 -15.85
N PHE A 460 5.92 -8.96 -16.73
CA PHE A 460 6.10 -10.38 -17.03
C PHE A 460 7.13 -11.10 -16.16
N LYS A 461 7.91 -10.38 -15.38
CA LYS A 461 8.98 -10.98 -14.56
C LYS A 461 8.45 -11.96 -13.49
N VAL A 462 7.21 -11.79 -13.05
CA VAL A 462 6.56 -12.68 -12.07
C VAL A 462 6.52 -14.13 -12.56
N PHE A 463 6.45 -14.34 -13.87
CA PHE A 463 6.37 -15.67 -14.48
C PHE A 463 7.73 -16.27 -14.82
N ASP A 464 8.81 -15.51 -14.65
CA ASP A 464 10.18 -15.97 -14.98
C ASP A 464 10.73 -16.96 -13.97
N LYS A 465 10.29 -18.21 -14.08
CA LYS A 465 10.76 -19.31 -13.21
C LYS A 465 12.23 -19.66 -13.43
N LYS A 466 12.79 -19.34 -14.59
CA LYS A 466 14.17 -19.69 -14.99
C LYS A 466 15.12 -18.50 -14.98
N ARG A 467 14.66 -17.35 -14.53
CA ARG A 467 15.41 -16.07 -14.57
C ARG A 467 15.88 -15.70 -15.99
N LEU A 468 15.02 -15.96 -16.98
CA LEU A 468 15.25 -15.64 -18.38
C LEU A 468 14.89 -14.18 -18.72
N ALA A 469 14.28 -13.47 -17.77
CA ALA A 469 13.83 -12.10 -17.95
C ALA A 469 14.98 -11.09 -18.05
N GLU A 470 16.23 -11.55 -17.88
CA GLU A 470 17.40 -10.72 -18.08
C GLU A 470 17.40 -10.26 -19.56
N GLY A 471 17.21 -8.94 -19.75
CA GLY A 471 17.04 -8.36 -21.08
C GLY A 471 15.59 -8.14 -21.55
N THR A 472 14.58 -8.71 -20.88
CA THR A 472 13.19 -8.43 -21.21
C THR A 472 12.82 -7.01 -20.79
N GLN A 473 12.32 -6.21 -21.74
CA GLN A 473 11.82 -4.86 -21.49
C GLN A 473 10.34 -4.79 -21.81
N VAL A 474 9.57 -4.11 -21.00
CA VAL A 474 8.17 -3.79 -21.29
C VAL A 474 8.04 -2.28 -21.36
N LYS A 475 7.48 -1.78 -22.46
CA LYS A 475 7.32 -0.35 -22.73
C LYS A 475 5.86 -0.07 -23.05
N LYS A 476 5.27 0.89 -22.34
CA LYS A 476 3.97 1.44 -22.73
C LYS A 476 4.16 2.38 -23.90
N ILE A 477 3.26 2.30 -24.86
CA ILE A 477 3.20 3.22 -26.01
C ILE A 477 1.78 3.74 -26.17
N GLU A 478 1.66 4.96 -26.64
CA GLU A 478 0.37 5.58 -26.94
C GLU A 478 -0.05 5.30 -28.39
N SER A 479 0.95 5.17 -29.27
CA SER A 479 0.73 4.91 -30.70
C SER A 479 1.77 3.92 -31.23
N ILE A 480 1.38 3.14 -32.24
CA ILE A 480 2.31 2.30 -33.01
C ILE A 480 3.40 3.13 -33.71
N ARG A 481 3.21 4.43 -33.86
CA ARG A 481 4.19 5.36 -34.41
C ARG A 481 5.40 5.57 -33.50
N ASP A 482 5.23 5.32 -32.21
CA ASP A 482 6.30 5.45 -31.20
C ASP A 482 7.34 4.32 -31.32
N ILE A 483 7.05 3.29 -32.12
CA ILE A 483 7.92 2.13 -32.31
C ILE A 483 8.74 2.30 -33.62
N GLY A 484 10.04 1.99 -33.55
CA GLY A 484 10.91 1.88 -34.72
C GLY A 484 10.61 0.68 -35.62
N LEU A 485 11.58 0.18 -36.35
CA LEU A 485 11.46 -1.09 -37.09
C LEU A 485 11.21 -2.22 -36.08
N VAL A 486 10.23 -3.08 -36.38
CA VAL A 486 9.89 -4.25 -35.54
C VAL A 486 10.58 -5.47 -36.09
N ASP A 487 11.46 -6.06 -35.28
CA ASP A 487 12.19 -7.30 -35.58
C ASP A 487 11.70 -8.47 -34.70
N ASP A 488 12.34 -9.62 -34.79
CA ASP A 488 11.96 -10.84 -34.08
C ASP A 488 12.25 -10.75 -32.55
N SER A 489 13.02 -9.75 -32.11
CA SER A 489 13.27 -9.48 -30.68
C SER A 489 12.16 -8.65 -30.05
N MET A 490 11.15 -8.25 -30.79
CA MET A 490 10.07 -7.38 -30.36
C MET A 490 8.72 -8.10 -30.39
N LEU A 491 7.84 -7.67 -29.49
CA LEU A 491 6.44 -8.09 -29.43
C LEU A 491 5.60 -6.84 -29.22
N VAL A 492 4.55 -6.64 -30.01
CA VAL A 492 3.63 -5.52 -29.89
C VAL A 492 2.25 -6.05 -29.52
N LEU A 493 1.80 -5.67 -28.33
CA LEU A 493 0.52 -6.09 -27.76
C LEU A 493 -0.41 -4.88 -27.65
N ARG A 494 -1.63 -5.01 -28.13
CA ARG A 494 -2.71 -4.05 -27.91
C ARG A 494 -3.59 -4.55 -26.77
N GLU A 495 -3.99 -3.66 -25.86
CA GLU A 495 -4.97 -4.00 -24.84
C GLU A 495 -6.31 -4.37 -25.45
N ASP A 496 -6.90 -5.45 -24.95
CA ASP A 496 -8.26 -5.91 -25.27
C ASP A 496 -9.10 -5.88 -24.00
N PRO A 497 -9.76 -4.74 -23.71
CA PRO A 497 -10.55 -4.57 -22.50
C PRO A 497 -11.75 -5.51 -22.41
N GLU A 498 -12.34 -5.89 -23.54
CA GLU A 498 -13.53 -6.74 -23.58
C GLU A 498 -13.22 -8.17 -23.12
N HIS A 499 -12.04 -8.67 -23.48
CA HIS A 499 -11.62 -10.02 -23.15
C HIS A 499 -10.61 -10.06 -21.98
N ASN A 500 -10.33 -8.94 -21.31
CA ASN A 500 -9.30 -8.82 -20.26
C ASN A 500 -7.96 -9.44 -20.71
N GLY A 501 -7.52 -9.13 -21.92
CA GLY A 501 -6.33 -9.73 -22.51
C GLY A 501 -5.54 -8.75 -23.37
N PHE A 502 -4.59 -9.30 -24.10
CA PHE A 502 -3.84 -8.58 -25.11
C PHE A 502 -4.01 -9.23 -26.48
N GLN A 503 -4.19 -8.40 -27.47
CA GLN A 503 -4.11 -8.80 -28.85
C GLN A 503 -2.68 -8.60 -29.36
N ASP A 504 -2.12 -9.62 -29.99
CA ASP A 504 -0.83 -9.51 -30.69
C ASP A 504 -1.04 -8.79 -32.01
N ILE A 505 -0.40 -7.64 -32.17
CA ILE A 505 -0.40 -6.85 -33.39
C ILE A 505 1.01 -6.71 -33.99
N THR A 506 1.94 -7.58 -33.59
CA THR A 506 3.36 -7.49 -33.96
C THR A 506 3.54 -7.52 -35.48
N ASP A 507 2.92 -8.47 -36.17
CA ASP A 507 3.03 -8.60 -37.64
C ASP A 507 2.39 -7.42 -38.35
N PHE A 508 1.25 -6.95 -37.85
CA PHE A 508 0.60 -5.76 -38.40
C PHE A 508 1.51 -4.52 -38.29
N VAL A 509 2.13 -4.27 -37.14
CA VAL A 509 3.02 -3.12 -36.96
C VAL A 509 4.29 -3.28 -37.78
N ARG A 510 4.81 -4.51 -37.89
CA ARG A 510 5.95 -4.84 -38.75
C ARG A 510 5.63 -4.52 -40.22
N ASP A 511 4.51 -4.98 -40.70
CA ASP A 511 4.06 -4.79 -42.07
C ASP A 511 3.76 -3.32 -42.39
N LEU A 512 3.09 -2.60 -41.51
CA LEU A 512 2.84 -1.15 -41.65
C LEU A 512 4.13 -0.36 -41.84
N LYS A 513 5.19 -0.69 -41.10
CA LYS A 513 6.47 0.06 -41.17
C LYS A 513 7.38 -0.40 -42.32
N LEU A 514 7.32 -1.66 -42.66
CA LEU A 514 8.05 -2.20 -43.83
C LEU A 514 7.39 -1.82 -45.15
N LYS A 515 6.06 -1.64 -45.16
CA LYS A 515 5.23 -1.24 -46.29
C LYS A 515 4.64 0.17 -46.11
N ALA A 516 5.27 1.01 -45.23
CA ALA A 516 4.96 2.43 -45.28
C ALA A 516 5.35 2.85 -46.70
N ASP A 517 4.45 2.56 -47.59
CA ASP A 517 4.54 2.90 -48.95
C ASP A 517 4.93 4.39 -49.01
N TYR A 518 4.34 5.26 -49.51
CA TYR A 518 4.78 6.66 -49.56
C TYR A 518 3.64 7.60 -49.17
N GLY A 519 3.99 8.82 -48.86
CA GLY A 519 3.06 9.91 -48.73
C GLY A 519 2.19 9.95 -47.45
N TYR A 520 2.49 9.13 -46.44
CA TYR A 520 1.86 9.19 -45.12
C TYR A 520 2.89 9.41 -44.04
N TYR A 521 2.74 10.51 -43.30
CA TYR A 521 3.70 11.00 -42.31
C TYR A 521 3.28 10.67 -40.88
N GLU A 522 4.24 10.70 -39.95
CA GLU A 522 4.03 10.32 -38.55
C GLU A 522 2.98 11.15 -37.81
N ASP A 523 2.72 12.37 -38.26
CA ASP A 523 1.72 13.28 -37.68
C ASP A 523 0.36 13.23 -38.37
N GLY A 524 0.14 12.24 -39.25
CA GLY A 524 -1.12 12.04 -39.92
C GLY A 524 -1.27 12.78 -41.26
N TRP A 525 -0.31 13.61 -41.63
CA TRP A 525 -0.35 14.25 -42.95
C TRP A 525 -0.18 13.24 -44.08
N MET A 526 -0.89 13.48 -45.16
CA MET A 526 -0.78 12.74 -46.41
C MET A 526 -0.42 13.65 -47.57
N ASP A 527 0.40 13.11 -48.47
CA ASP A 527 0.67 13.74 -49.78
C ASP A 527 -0.52 13.62 -50.72
N GLU A 528 -0.47 14.29 -51.86
CA GLU A 528 -1.40 14.19 -52.96
C GLU A 528 -1.63 12.73 -53.38
N HIS A 529 -0.60 11.90 -53.27
CA HIS A 529 -0.66 10.45 -53.45
C HIS A 529 -0.07 9.77 -52.20
N ALA A 530 -0.86 8.96 -51.54
CA ALA A 530 -0.42 8.23 -50.37
C ALA A 530 -0.88 6.77 -50.43
N SER A 531 -0.10 5.91 -49.80
CA SER A 531 -0.40 4.50 -49.72
C SER A 531 0.05 3.93 -48.38
N LEU A 532 -0.82 3.13 -47.80
CA LEU A 532 -0.55 2.48 -46.51
C LEU A 532 -1.34 1.16 -46.38
N THR A 533 -0.90 0.32 -45.49
CA THR A 533 -1.61 -0.91 -45.13
C THR A 533 -2.14 -0.76 -43.68
N VAL A 534 -3.40 -1.10 -43.45
CA VAL A 534 -4.07 -1.07 -42.16
C VAL A 534 -4.74 -2.41 -41.88
N MET A 535 -4.75 -2.87 -40.64
CA MET A 535 -5.50 -4.03 -40.20
C MET A 535 -6.89 -3.58 -39.74
N ALA A 536 -7.94 -4.17 -40.27
CA ALA A 536 -9.29 -4.01 -39.75
C ALA A 536 -9.38 -4.55 -38.33
N GLY A 537 -10.20 -3.96 -37.48
CA GLY A 537 -10.41 -4.42 -36.12
C GLY A 537 -11.32 -5.65 -36.02
N ALA A 538 -11.78 -5.95 -34.82
CA ALA A 538 -12.64 -7.10 -34.52
C ALA A 538 -13.99 -7.04 -35.26
N GLU A 539 -14.51 -5.84 -35.48
CA GLU A 539 -15.76 -5.61 -36.23
C GLU A 539 -15.55 -5.52 -37.74
N GLY A 540 -14.30 -5.53 -38.18
CA GLY A 540 -13.96 -5.40 -39.61
C GLY A 540 -14.22 -3.99 -40.14
N ILE A 541 -14.19 -3.00 -39.29
CA ILE A 541 -14.45 -1.60 -39.65
C ILE A 541 -13.12 -0.82 -39.63
N ILE A 542 -12.93 0.02 -40.64
CA ILE A 542 -11.86 1.02 -40.72
C ILE A 542 -12.50 2.38 -40.90
N ASP A 543 -12.40 3.22 -39.87
CA ASP A 543 -12.89 4.58 -39.93
C ASP A 543 -11.74 5.53 -40.26
N LEU A 544 -12.00 6.41 -41.21
CA LEU A 544 -11.08 7.43 -41.68
C LEU A 544 -11.69 8.79 -41.42
N GLU A 545 -11.03 9.58 -40.58
CA GLU A 545 -11.35 11.00 -40.43
C GLU A 545 -10.35 11.83 -41.24
N ILE A 546 -10.81 12.45 -42.29
CA ILE A 546 -10.00 13.17 -43.26
C ILE A 546 -10.20 14.66 -43.04
N MET A 547 -9.16 15.35 -42.62
CA MET A 547 -9.20 16.76 -42.31
C MET A 547 -8.43 17.59 -43.35
N TYR A 548 -9.13 18.52 -43.99
CA TYR A 548 -8.54 19.49 -44.88
C TYR A 548 -8.44 20.86 -44.17
N PRO A 549 -7.26 21.31 -43.79
CA PRO A 549 -7.09 22.58 -43.06
C PRO A 549 -7.01 23.82 -43.98
N GLY A 550 -7.10 23.64 -45.28
CA GLY A 550 -7.05 24.71 -46.27
C GLY A 550 -8.40 25.36 -46.55
N ILE A 551 -8.38 26.34 -47.46
CA ILE A 551 -9.59 26.99 -47.97
C ILE A 551 -10.13 26.16 -49.14
N MET A 552 -11.35 25.64 -49.01
CA MET A 552 -11.99 24.84 -50.05
C MET A 552 -12.45 25.71 -51.22
N SER A 553 -12.13 25.26 -52.41
CA SER A 553 -12.58 25.89 -53.66
C SER A 553 -13.90 25.33 -54.19
N GLY A 554 -14.33 24.17 -53.64
CA GLY A 554 -15.57 23.50 -53.98
C GLY A 554 -15.43 22.42 -55.08
N GLY A 555 -14.20 22.02 -55.37
CA GLY A 555 -13.91 20.96 -56.35
C GLY A 555 -12.97 19.88 -55.83
N GLU A 556 -12.64 19.93 -54.53
CA GLU A 556 -11.73 19.02 -53.88
C GLU A 556 -12.38 17.62 -53.79
N MET A 557 -11.63 16.61 -54.23
CA MET A 557 -12.05 15.19 -54.21
C MET A 557 -10.94 14.32 -53.69
N ILE A 558 -11.35 13.31 -52.96
CA ILE A 558 -10.49 12.23 -52.47
C ILE A 558 -10.95 10.93 -53.10
N THR A 559 -10.03 10.19 -53.67
CA THR A 559 -10.26 8.84 -54.17
C THR A 559 -9.52 7.85 -53.27
N ILE A 560 -10.26 6.97 -52.62
CA ILE A 560 -9.71 5.93 -51.72
C ILE A 560 -9.91 4.58 -52.40
N THR A 561 -8.83 3.85 -52.64
CA THR A 561 -8.91 2.50 -53.18
C THR A 561 -8.49 1.50 -52.13
N LYS A 562 -9.35 0.54 -51.83
CA LYS A 562 -9.11 -0.55 -50.90
C LYS A 562 -8.73 -1.82 -51.69
N ASP A 563 -7.50 -2.27 -51.54
CA ASP A 563 -6.95 -3.43 -52.28
C ASP A 563 -7.19 -3.29 -53.78
N GLN A 564 -8.00 -4.19 -54.38
CA GLN A 564 -8.38 -4.15 -55.79
C GLN A 564 -9.88 -3.83 -56.00
N GLU A 565 -10.53 -3.27 -54.97
CA GLU A 565 -11.95 -2.93 -55.05
C GLU A 565 -12.18 -1.64 -55.87
N GLU A 566 -13.46 -1.37 -56.17
CA GLU A 566 -13.82 -0.12 -56.87
C GLU A 566 -13.47 1.09 -55.99
N PRO A 567 -12.81 2.12 -56.54
CA PRO A 567 -12.42 3.30 -55.80
C PRO A 567 -13.61 4.08 -55.19
N LEU A 568 -13.56 4.37 -53.92
CA LEU A 568 -14.49 5.24 -53.24
C LEU A 568 -14.11 6.71 -53.52
N LYS A 569 -14.98 7.45 -54.20
CA LYS A 569 -14.78 8.88 -54.48
C LYS A 569 -15.58 9.72 -53.51
N LEU A 570 -14.90 10.55 -52.73
CA LEU A 570 -15.50 11.43 -51.73
C LEU A 570 -15.25 12.89 -52.10
N PRO A 571 -16.29 13.66 -52.40
CA PRO A 571 -16.16 15.10 -52.49
C PRO A 571 -15.99 15.72 -51.10
N LEU A 572 -15.08 16.67 -50.99
CA LEU A 572 -14.84 17.38 -49.76
C LEU A 572 -15.91 18.47 -49.57
N HIS A 573 -16.91 18.23 -48.75
CA HIS A 573 -18.01 19.19 -48.48
C HIS A 573 -17.78 20.06 -47.24
N SER A 574 -16.86 19.66 -46.38
CA SER A 574 -16.50 20.30 -45.16
C SER A 574 -15.03 20.16 -44.85
N SER A 575 -14.49 20.90 -43.89
CA SER A 575 -13.08 20.79 -43.47
C SER A 575 -12.76 19.41 -42.88
N VAL A 576 -13.75 18.62 -42.49
CA VAL A 576 -13.62 17.25 -42.01
C VAL A 576 -14.63 16.37 -42.75
N VAL A 577 -14.18 15.24 -43.26
CA VAL A 577 -15.00 14.23 -43.92
C VAL A 577 -14.67 12.86 -43.33
N ASP A 578 -15.70 12.16 -42.89
CA ASP A 578 -15.61 10.82 -42.34
C ASP A 578 -15.88 9.79 -43.47
N ALA A 579 -15.08 8.74 -43.52
CA ALA A 579 -15.30 7.62 -44.40
C ALA A 579 -15.17 6.31 -43.60
N ARG A 580 -16.11 5.39 -43.88
CA ARG A 580 -16.08 4.08 -43.24
C ARG A 580 -15.89 3.01 -44.30
N LEU A 581 -14.86 2.19 -44.12
CA LEU A 581 -14.58 1.04 -44.96
C LEU A 581 -14.83 -0.24 -44.18
N THR A 582 -15.27 -1.28 -44.87
CA THR A 582 -15.52 -2.59 -44.25
C THR A 582 -14.55 -3.62 -44.84
N ALA A 583 -14.09 -4.52 -43.99
CA ALA A 583 -13.22 -5.65 -44.35
C ALA A 583 -13.61 -6.87 -43.52
N SER A 584 -12.95 -8.00 -43.74
CA SER A 584 -13.07 -9.10 -42.77
C SER A 584 -12.40 -8.75 -41.46
N PRO A 585 -12.90 -9.23 -40.31
CA PRO A 585 -12.20 -9.05 -39.06
C PRO A 585 -10.72 -9.44 -39.16
N TRP A 586 -9.84 -8.56 -38.65
CA TRP A 586 -8.39 -8.75 -38.65
C TRP A 586 -7.71 -8.86 -40.02
N GLN A 587 -8.40 -8.48 -41.08
CA GLN A 587 -7.82 -8.46 -42.43
C GLN A 587 -6.84 -7.30 -42.57
N LEU A 588 -5.67 -7.58 -43.17
CA LEU A 588 -4.77 -6.54 -43.67
C LEU A 588 -5.36 -5.96 -44.96
N VAL A 589 -5.54 -4.66 -44.97
CA VAL A 589 -6.14 -3.93 -46.09
C VAL A 589 -5.13 -2.91 -46.59
N HIS A 590 -4.85 -2.96 -47.86
CA HIS A 590 -4.02 -1.96 -48.53
C HIS A 590 -4.89 -0.81 -49.02
N LEU A 591 -4.59 0.40 -48.56
CA LEU A 591 -5.30 1.63 -48.91
C LEU A 591 -4.40 2.54 -49.73
N THR A 592 -4.90 3.00 -50.88
CA THR A 592 -4.30 4.11 -51.63
C THR A 592 -5.21 5.31 -51.62
N PHE A 593 -4.61 6.47 -51.46
CA PHE A 593 -5.28 7.76 -51.43
C PHE A 593 -4.76 8.63 -52.56
N ASP A 594 -5.68 9.11 -53.41
CA ASP A 594 -5.39 10.04 -54.48
C ASP A 594 -6.24 11.29 -54.29
N TYR A 595 -5.59 12.40 -54.04
CA TYR A 595 -6.21 13.73 -53.89
C TYR A 595 -6.04 14.52 -55.20
N ASN A 596 -7.07 15.26 -55.59
CA ASN A 596 -6.96 16.18 -56.73
C ASN A 596 -6.49 17.57 -56.34
N PHE A 597 -5.98 17.72 -55.13
CA PHE A 597 -5.50 18.97 -54.57
C PHE A 597 -4.30 18.76 -53.63
N TYR A 598 -3.58 19.82 -53.38
CA TYR A 598 -2.52 19.86 -52.35
C TYR A 598 -2.42 21.28 -51.77
N MET A 599 -1.78 21.42 -50.59
CA MET A 599 -1.63 22.67 -49.90
C MET A 599 -0.25 23.28 -50.12
N GLN A 600 -0.17 24.29 -51.01
CA GLN A 600 1.08 24.93 -51.38
C GLN A 600 1.81 25.57 -50.16
N ASN A 601 1.07 26.17 -49.22
CA ASN A 601 1.63 26.80 -48.02
C ASN A 601 2.24 25.79 -47.04
N ALA A 602 1.79 24.54 -46.99
CA ALA A 602 2.34 23.52 -46.14
C ALA A 602 3.71 23.04 -46.61
N MET A 603 3.92 23.00 -47.92
CA MET A 603 5.22 22.68 -48.53
C MET A 603 6.32 23.68 -48.13
N GLU A 604 6.00 24.96 -48.12
CA GLU A 604 6.96 26.02 -47.76
C GLU A 604 7.39 25.95 -46.27
N GLN A 605 6.50 25.54 -45.41
CA GLN A 605 6.77 25.45 -43.97
C GLN A 605 7.52 24.19 -43.56
N ARG A 606 7.28 23.07 -44.22
CA ARG A 606 7.81 21.78 -43.82
C ARG A 606 8.93 21.25 -44.71
N GLY A 607 9.12 21.82 -45.87
CA GLY A 607 10.12 21.36 -46.85
C GLY A 607 9.82 19.98 -47.44
N GLU A 608 8.59 19.52 -47.34
CA GLU A 608 8.07 18.25 -47.80
C GLU A 608 7.26 18.43 -49.06
N ASP A 609 7.02 17.30 -49.77
CA ASP A 609 6.24 17.27 -50.99
C ASP A 609 4.75 17.58 -50.74
N ARG A 610 3.96 17.60 -51.71
CA ARG A 610 2.57 18.02 -51.92
C ARG A 610 1.57 17.53 -50.88
N LEU A 611 1.60 18.07 -49.65
CA LEU A 611 0.68 17.72 -48.58
C LEU A 611 -0.77 18.07 -48.93
N ALA A 612 -1.68 17.13 -48.82
CA ALA A 612 -3.10 17.30 -49.17
C ALA A 612 -4.00 17.39 -47.92
N ALA A 613 -3.93 16.45 -47.04
CA ALA A 613 -4.84 16.34 -45.90
C ALA A 613 -4.17 15.71 -44.69
N ILE A 614 -4.80 15.84 -43.51
CA ILE A 614 -4.46 15.08 -42.32
C ILE A 614 -5.48 13.95 -42.18
N VAL A 615 -5.03 12.74 -42.02
CA VAL A 615 -5.92 11.57 -41.92
C VAL A 615 -5.65 10.83 -40.64
N HIS A 616 -6.69 10.73 -39.80
CA HIS A 616 -6.71 9.86 -38.64
C HIS A 616 -7.40 8.53 -39.03
N ILE A 617 -6.74 7.44 -38.77
CA ILE A 617 -7.23 6.11 -39.09
C ILE A 617 -7.46 5.38 -37.77
N SER A 618 -8.69 4.89 -37.58
CA SER A 618 -9.02 3.96 -36.52
C SER A 618 -9.59 2.68 -37.09
N ALA A 619 -9.32 1.55 -36.46
CA ALA A 619 -9.81 0.25 -36.87
C ALA A 619 -10.51 -0.43 -35.69
N GLU A 620 -11.82 -0.70 -35.79
CA GLU A 620 -12.67 -1.34 -34.79
C GLU A 620 -13.00 -2.81 -35.13
#